data_6b9fb0bbb6281ad44bcf71040557b5ec
#
_entry.id   6b9fb0bbb6281ad44bcf71040557b5ec
#
_cell.length_a   1.000
_cell.length_b   1.000
_cell.length_c   1.000
_cell.angle_alpha   90.00
_cell.angle_beta   90.00
_cell.angle_gamma   90.00
#
_symmetry.space_group_name_H-M   'P 1'
#
loop_
_entity.id
_entity.type
_entity.pdbx_description
1 polymer ?
#
loop_
_entity_poly.entity_id
_entity_poly.type
_entity_poly.pdbx_seq_one_letter_code
_entity_poly.pdbx_strand_id
1 'polypeptide(L)'
;LPFPLWLSQAGAALFSLKIKVGGAELSTFGDVTVTRAVSGIGTSGICTSQLTFTCPAPLSAYRAAVVEVVGVDLPKYYIDSRTAKDGTVSVTALDRMAYTDKTFDIGWVDVDSGDRVQTSAVLGVIAIKCGFAGYAAVIPDWLGSLPKAMVGGVSCATILENLSTVMCGFWYTSNGNELAFLSYGTASGNMPVSEHSALAIGDEYTAQGVRVTNGSTVYERGSTLYDYDTLQISSELATDDTAAGIWDNAEGKAYDAVSCSDCVMQFIPFPACDVTFGQFPNRTYRIMSVTAKLSSGGIMGSLSTSSPSGGEISRRGRLARTVNGKVTEGGRYGNSRITSDGIMFEEE
;
A
#
# COMPACT_ATOMS: atom_id res chain seq x y z
N LEU A 1 -15.55 21.74 -18.63
CA LEU A 1 -14.73 21.95 -19.83
C LEU A 1 -14.94 20.75 -20.72
N PRO A 2 -15.22 20.90 -22.03
CA PRO A 2 -15.34 19.76 -22.93
C PRO A 2 -13.99 19.05 -23.02
N PHE A 3 -14.00 17.72 -22.97
CA PHE A 3 -12.83 16.88 -23.20
C PHE A 3 -12.21 17.22 -24.56
N PRO A 4 -10.88 17.33 -24.66
CA PRO A 4 -10.23 17.61 -25.92
C PRO A 4 -10.50 16.50 -26.93
N LEU A 5 -10.91 16.90 -28.13
CA LEU A 5 -11.34 16.02 -29.26
C LEU A 5 -10.28 15.04 -29.77
N TRP A 6 -9.03 15.12 -29.32
CA TRP A 6 -7.94 14.24 -29.75
C TRP A 6 -7.89 12.87 -29.05
N LEU A 7 -8.68 12.66 -27.97
CA LEU A 7 -8.82 11.35 -27.30
C LEU A 7 -9.53 10.28 -28.15
N SER A 8 -10.08 10.64 -29.30
CA SER A 8 -10.84 9.70 -30.16
C SER A 8 -9.99 8.85 -31.10
N GLN A 9 -8.66 9.01 -31.16
CA GLN A 9 -7.79 8.30 -32.12
C GLN A 9 -6.84 7.26 -31.49
N ALA A 10 -6.56 7.31 -30.19
CA ALA A 10 -5.91 6.20 -29.52
C ALA A 10 -6.98 5.14 -29.26
N GLY A 11 -6.89 3.95 -29.83
CA GLY A 11 -7.83 2.85 -29.70
C GLY A 11 -8.00 2.38 -28.25
N ALA A 12 -8.52 3.27 -27.40
CA ALA A 12 -8.95 2.97 -26.06
C ALA A 12 -10.12 1.99 -26.15
N ALA A 13 -9.92 0.75 -25.76
CA ALA A 13 -10.98 -0.22 -25.64
C ALA A 13 -12.08 0.41 -24.75
N LEU A 14 -13.25 0.66 -25.34
CA LEU A 14 -14.44 1.06 -24.60
C LEU A 14 -14.78 -0.08 -23.65
N PHE A 15 -14.40 0.03 -22.36
CA PHE A 15 -14.81 -0.98 -21.41
C PHE A 15 -16.13 -0.58 -20.76
N SER A 16 -16.99 -1.57 -20.62
CA SER A 16 -18.22 -1.43 -19.88
C SER A 16 -17.91 -1.40 -18.39
N LEU A 17 -17.66 -0.21 -17.85
CA LEU A 17 -17.45 -0.03 -16.42
C LEU A 17 -18.79 -0.22 -15.69
N LYS A 18 -18.82 -1.11 -14.69
CA LYS A 18 -19.95 -1.34 -13.82
C LYS A 18 -19.52 -1.39 -12.36
N ILE A 19 -20.37 -0.92 -11.47
CA ILE A 19 -20.17 -1.04 -10.03
C ILE A 19 -21.27 -1.93 -9.44
N LYS A 20 -20.88 -2.95 -8.69
CA LYS A 20 -21.78 -3.78 -7.91
C LYS A 20 -21.57 -3.52 -6.43
N VAL A 21 -22.64 -3.35 -5.68
CA VAL A 21 -22.63 -3.16 -4.22
C VAL A 21 -23.50 -4.23 -3.58
N GLY A 22 -22.90 -5.07 -2.73
CA GLY A 22 -23.61 -6.21 -2.13
C GLY A 22 -24.17 -7.19 -3.16
N GLY A 23 -23.53 -7.29 -4.34
CA GLY A 23 -23.96 -8.13 -5.46
C GLY A 23 -24.96 -7.45 -6.42
N ALA A 24 -25.59 -6.32 -6.05
CA ALA A 24 -26.48 -5.57 -6.92
C ALA A 24 -25.71 -4.55 -7.78
N GLU A 25 -26.00 -4.52 -9.08
CA GLU A 25 -25.42 -3.56 -10.01
C GLU A 25 -26.07 -2.18 -9.82
N LEU A 26 -25.23 -1.13 -9.73
CA LEU A 26 -25.72 0.24 -9.69
C LEU A 26 -26.11 0.69 -11.10
N SER A 27 -27.31 1.22 -11.25
CA SER A 27 -27.82 1.74 -12.52
C SER A 27 -27.13 3.04 -12.96
N THR A 28 -26.66 3.83 -11.98
CA THR A 28 -26.00 5.10 -12.21
C THR A 28 -24.90 5.32 -11.16
N PHE A 29 -23.74 5.78 -11.58
CA PHE A 29 -22.63 6.14 -10.71
C PHE A 29 -21.72 7.15 -11.43
N GLY A 30 -20.85 7.80 -10.68
CA GLY A 30 -19.87 8.78 -11.21
C GLY A 30 -18.62 8.86 -10.33
N ASP A 31 -17.66 9.66 -10.78
CA ASP A 31 -16.43 10.01 -10.05
C ASP A 31 -15.67 8.79 -9.49
N VAL A 32 -15.58 7.72 -10.27
CA VAL A 32 -14.90 6.49 -9.83
C VAL A 32 -13.40 6.71 -9.79
N THR A 33 -12.82 6.65 -8.60
CA THR A 33 -11.37 6.87 -8.40
C THR A 33 -10.78 5.75 -7.56
N VAL A 34 -9.65 5.23 -7.99
CA VAL A 34 -8.83 4.25 -7.25
C VAL A 34 -7.52 4.90 -6.86
N THR A 35 -7.15 4.80 -5.59
CA THR A 35 -5.88 5.31 -5.08
C THR A 35 -5.11 4.17 -4.41
N ARG A 36 -3.83 4.04 -4.76
CA ARG A 36 -2.85 3.11 -4.18
C ARG A 36 -1.57 3.86 -3.88
N ALA A 37 -1.03 3.70 -2.69
CA ALA A 37 0.23 4.32 -2.33
C ALA A 37 0.97 3.50 -1.28
N VAL A 38 2.28 3.49 -1.36
CA VAL A 38 3.18 3.02 -0.31
C VAL A 38 4.21 4.10 -0.03
N SER A 39 4.72 4.12 1.19
CA SER A 39 5.89 4.93 1.54
C SER A 39 7.09 4.46 0.73
N GLY A 40 8.09 5.33 0.55
CA GLY A 40 9.31 5.01 -0.20
C GLY A 40 10.09 3.84 0.39
N ILE A 41 11.14 3.46 -0.31
CA ILE A 41 12.04 2.35 0.05
C ILE A 41 12.58 2.53 1.46
N GLY A 42 12.69 1.40 2.20
CA GLY A 42 13.23 1.37 3.56
C GLY A 42 12.21 1.75 4.65
N THR A 43 10.98 2.07 4.27
CA THR A 43 9.89 2.25 5.24
C THR A 43 8.97 1.04 5.24
N SER A 44 8.40 0.72 6.40
CA SER A 44 7.40 -0.35 6.54
C SER A 44 6.24 -0.12 5.58
N GLY A 45 5.87 -1.14 4.80
CA GLY A 45 4.92 -1.00 3.72
C GLY A 45 3.69 -1.86 3.87
N ILE A 46 2.54 -1.21 4.07
CA ILE A 46 1.22 -1.77 3.80
C ILE A 46 0.56 -0.87 2.76
N CYS A 47 0.23 -1.43 1.60
CA CYS A 47 -0.51 -0.74 0.56
C CYS A 47 -2.00 -1.04 0.70
N THR A 48 -2.76 -0.09 1.22
CA THR A 48 -4.22 -0.14 1.20
C THR A 48 -4.71 0.52 -0.09
N SER A 49 -5.50 -0.21 -0.89
CA SER A 49 -6.19 0.36 -2.04
C SER A 49 -7.52 0.96 -1.62
N GLN A 50 -7.78 2.19 -2.05
CA GLN A 50 -9.02 2.91 -1.79
C GLN A 50 -9.77 3.11 -3.09
N LEU A 51 -11.07 2.82 -3.07
CA LEU A 51 -12.03 3.13 -4.13
C LEU A 51 -12.98 4.20 -3.63
N THR A 52 -13.17 5.26 -4.40
CA THR A 52 -14.24 6.24 -4.18
C THR A 52 -15.13 6.32 -5.41
N PHE A 53 -16.43 6.53 -5.18
CA PHE A 53 -17.40 6.77 -6.24
C PHE A 53 -18.62 7.51 -5.70
N THR A 54 -19.42 8.07 -6.61
CA THR A 54 -20.70 8.69 -6.30
C THR A 54 -21.85 7.90 -6.92
N CYS A 55 -23.01 7.87 -6.25
CA CYS A 55 -24.23 7.30 -6.79
C CYS A 55 -25.47 8.06 -6.27
N PRO A 56 -26.64 7.92 -6.92
CA PRO A 56 -27.87 8.50 -6.40
C PRO A 56 -28.25 7.98 -5.01
N ALA A 57 -28.82 8.82 -4.18
CA ALA A 57 -29.42 8.43 -2.91
C ALA A 57 -30.84 7.88 -3.10
N PRO A 58 -31.30 6.94 -2.22
CA PRO A 58 -30.55 6.32 -1.15
C PRO A 58 -29.74 5.12 -1.62
N LEU A 59 -28.55 4.93 -1.07
CA LEU A 59 -27.79 3.68 -1.23
C LEU A 59 -28.19 2.73 -0.08
N SER A 60 -28.92 1.67 -0.39
CA SER A 60 -29.38 0.67 0.59
C SER A 60 -28.32 -0.39 0.90
N ALA A 61 -27.06 0.03 1.06
CA ALA A 61 -25.95 -0.84 1.42
C ALA A 61 -25.51 -0.58 2.86
N TYR A 62 -25.15 -1.63 3.58
CA TYR A 62 -24.61 -1.54 4.93
C TYR A 62 -23.09 -1.30 4.90
N ARG A 63 -22.53 -0.89 6.03
CA ARG A 63 -21.08 -0.81 6.22
C ARG A 63 -20.45 -2.19 6.02
N ALA A 64 -19.28 -2.24 5.38
CA ALA A 64 -18.58 -3.45 4.97
C ALA A 64 -19.28 -4.27 3.86
N ALA A 65 -20.33 -3.74 3.20
CA ALA A 65 -20.83 -4.36 1.97
C ALA A 65 -19.72 -4.41 0.91
N VAL A 66 -19.70 -5.52 0.18
CA VAL A 66 -18.70 -5.74 -0.90
C VAL A 66 -19.01 -4.80 -2.06
N VAL A 67 -17.96 -4.16 -2.57
CA VAL A 67 -18.00 -3.35 -3.79
C VAL A 67 -17.06 -4.00 -4.81
N GLU A 68 -17.61 -4.29 -5.99
CA GLU A 68 -16.87 -4.85 -7.12
C GLU A 68 -16.94 -3.87 -8.29
N VAL A 69 -15.79 -3.60 -8.90
CA VAL A 69 -15.69 -2.83 -10.15
C VAL A 69 -15.51 -3.84 -11.28
N VAL A 70 -16.48 -3.91 -12.18
CA VAL A 70 -16.46 -4.84 -13.30
C VAL A 70 -15.95 -4.11 -14.55
N GLY A 71 -15.10 -4.78 -15.32
CA GLY A 71 -14.47 -4.21 -16.52
C GLY A 71 -13.02 -3.75 -16.29
N VAL A 72 -12.56 -3.72 -15.05
CA VAL A 72 -11.17 -3.43 -14.68
C VAL A 72 -10.70 -4.48 -13.66
N ASP A 73 -9.46 -4.91 -13.79
CA ASP A 73 -8.88 -5.91 -12.88
C ASP A 73 -8.47 -5.25 -11.55
N LEU A 74 -9.36 -5.37 -10.56
CA LEU A 74 -9.26 -4.77 -9.24
C LEU A 74 -9.65 -5.79 -8.15
N PRO A 75 -9.09 -5.65 -6.93
CA PRO A 75 -9.55 -6.44 -5.78
C PRO A 75 -10.99 -6.07 -5.40
N LYS A 76 -11.60 -6.87 -4.54
CA LYS A 76 -12.85 -6.51 -3.89
C LYS A 76 -12.60 -5.42 -2.85
N TYR A 77 -13.49 -4.45 -2.82
CA TYR A 77 -13.53 -3.39 -1.83
C TYR A 77 -14.68 -3.59 -0.85
N TYR A 78 -14.62 -2.91 0.27
CA TYR A 78 -15.61 -2.99 1.33
C TYR A 78 -15.95 -1.57 1.78
N ILE A 79 -17.25 -1.22 1.83
CA ILE A 79 -17.68 0.12 2.22
C ILE A 79 -17.13 0.44 3.61
N ASP A 80 -16.33 1.48 3.69
CA ASP A 80 -15.84 2.06 4.94
C ASP A 80 -16.72 3.22 5.39
N SER A 81 -16.94 4.19 4.54
CA SER A 81 -17.75 5.37 4.85
C SER A 81 -18.62 5.79 3.66
N ARG A 82 -19.66 6.53 3.98
CA ARG A 82 -20.56 7.13 2.99
C ARG A 82 -21.12 8.44 3.52
N THR A 83 -21.22 9.41 2.63
CA THR A 83 -21.77 10.74 2.95
C THR A 83 -22.85 11.09 1.93
N ALA A 84 -24.06 11.33 2.40
CA ALA A 84 -25.17 11.78 1.54
C ALA A 84 -25.24 13.31 1.54
N LYS A 85 -25.30 13.89 0.35
CA LYS A 85 -25.47 15.32 0.14
C LYS A 85 -26.24 15.57 -1.17
N ASP A 86 -27.24 16.41 -1.14
CA ASP A 86 -27.97 16.91 -2.32
C ASP A 86 -28.45 15.77 -3.27
N GLY A 87 -29.01 14.70 -2.71
CA GLY A 87 -29.51 13.57 -3.49
C GLY A 87 -28.45 12.62 -4.02
N THR A 88 -27.19 12.85 -3.69
CA THR A 88 -26.05 12.02 -4.08
C THR A 88 -25.37 11.42 -2.85
N VAL A 89 -24.91 10.18 -2.96
CA VAL A 89 -24.08 9.51 -1.94
C VAL A 89 -22.66 9.37 -2.47
N SER A 90 -21.71 9.94 -1.76
CA SER A 90 -20.26 9.66 -1.94
C SER A 90 -19.88 8.47 -1.09
N VAL A 91 -19.26 7.46 -1.70
CA VAL A 91 -18.86 6.22 -1.05
C VAL A 91 -17.33 6.13 -1.05
N THR A 92 -16.77 5.78 0.10
CA THR A 92 -15.38 5.35 0.23
C THR A 92 -15.36 3.88 0.61
N ALA A 93 -14.66 3.08 -0.17
CA ALA A 93 -14.47 1.66 0.07
C ALA A 93 -12.98 1.30 0.07
N LEU A 94 -12.59 0.40 0.95
CA LEU A 94 -11.20 -0.01 1.16
C LEU A 94 -11.05 -1.50 0.86
N ASP A 95 -9.87 -1.92 0.42
CA ASP A 95 -9.53 -3.32 0.24
C ASP A 95 -9.30 -4.05 1.58
N ARG A 96 -8.92 -5.31 1.53
CA ARG A 96 -8.72 -6.13 2.75
C ARG A 96 -7.54 -5.68 3.61
N MET A 97 -6.56 -4.97 3.06
CA MET A 97 -5.44 -4.45 3.87
C MET A 97 -5.90 -3.49 4.97
N ALA A 98 -6.99 -2.75 4.75
CA ALA A 98 -7.57 -1.88 5.77
C ALA A 98 -8.13 -2.62 7.01
N TYR A 99 -8.26 -3.93 6.94
CA TYR A 99 -8.80 -4.79 8.01
C TYR A 99 -7.72 -5.56 8.76
N THR A 100 -6.46 -5.23 8.58
CA THR A 100 -5.31 -5.87 9.25
C THR A 100 -5.02 -5.30 10.64
N ASP A 101 -5.83 -4.35 11.11
CA ASP A 101 -5.79 -3.78 12.46
C ASP A 101 -6.22 -4.77 13.58
N LYS A 102 -6.73 -5.95 13.21
CA LYS A 102 -7.16 -6.98 14.17
C LYS A 102 -5.98 -7.52 14.97
N THR A 103 -6.18 -7.68 16.29
CA THR A 103 -5.18 -8.28 17.16
C THR A 103 -4.90 -9.73 16.76
N PHE A 104 -3.63 -10.08 16.62
CA PHE A 104 -3.21 -11.46 16.36
C PHE A 104 -3.34 -12.29 17.63
N ASP A 105 -3.98 -13.47 17.51
CA ASP A 105 -4.12 -14.41 18.61
C ASP A 105 -3.09 -15.54 18.47
N ILE A 106 -2.14 -15.58 19.39
CA ILE A 106 -1.07 -16.59 19.41
C ILE A 106 -1.59 -18.02 19.57
N GLY A 107 -2.79 -18.20 20.13
CA GLY A 107 -3.42 -19.52 20.30
C GLY A 107 -3.79 -20.22 18.99
N TRP A 108 -3.66 -19.53 17.86
CA TRP A 108 -3.94 -20.11 16.53
C TRP A 108 -2.71 -20.68 15.82
N VAL A 109 -1.54 -20.57 16.42
CA VAL A 109 -0.29 -21.09 15.87
C VAL A 109 0.47 -21.89 16.92
N ASP A 110 1.18 -22.92 16.49
CA ASP A 110 2.06 -23.69 17.35
C ASP A 110 3.32 -22.89 17.66
N VAL A 111 3.69 -22.87 18.95
CA VAL A 111 4.92 -22.26 19.46
C VAL A 111 5.91 -23.37 19.75
N ASP A 112 7.10 -23.30 19.19
CA ASP A 112 8.15 -24.29 19.44
C ASP A 112 8.81 -24.12 20.81
N SER A 113 9.70 -25.03 21.19
CA SER A 113 10.41 -25.00 22.47
C SER A 113 11.38 -23.81 22.64
N GLY A 114 11.65 -23.09 21.55
CA GLY A 114 12.47 -21.87 21.53
C GLY A 114 11.65 -20.57 21.57
N ASP A 115 10.35 -20.65 21.93
CA ASP A 115 9.41 -19.52 21.89
C ASP A 115 9.34 -18.83 20.50
N ARG A 116 9.36 -19.65 19.43
CA ARG A 116 9.22 -19.18 18.06
C ARG A 116 7.99 -19.78 17.38
N VAL A 117 7.51 -19.09 16.37
CA VAL A 117 6.36 -19.50 15.54
C VAL A 117 6.74 -19.48 14.07
N GLN A 118 6.23 -20.39 13.27
CA GLN A 118 6.50 -20.45 11.84
C GLN A 118 5.88 -19.21 11.14
N THR A 119 6.67 -18.48 10.37
CA THR A 119 6.22 -17.27 9.65
C THR A 119 5.06 -17.57 8.70
N SER A 120 5.12 -18.71 8.00
CA SER A 120 4.05 -19.16 7.10
C SER A 120 2.73 -19.42 7.83
N ALA A 121 2.77 -20.00 9.05
CA ALA A 121 1.58 -20.21 9.88
C ALA A 121 1.00 -18.87 10.33
N VAL A 122 1.84 -17.91 10.72
CA VAL A 122 1.42 -16.55 11.09
C VAL A 122 0.70 -15.86 9.92
N LEU A 123 1.27 -15.92 8.72
CA LEU A 123 0.65 -15.33 7.52
C LEU A 123 -0.67 -16.02 7.16
N GLY A 124 -0.76 -17.33 7.31
CA GLY A 124 -2.00 -18.10 7.11
C GLY A 124 -3.10 -17.64 8.06
N VAL A 125 -2.78 -17.47 9.35
CA VAL A 125 -3.74 -16.95 10.36
C VAL A 125 -4.14 -15.51 10.04
N ILE A 126 -3.20 -14.64 9.66
CA ILE A 126 -3.51 -13.27 9.26
C ILE A 126 -4.48 -13.27 8.08
N ALA A 127 -4.22 -14.09 7.06
CA ALA A 127 -5.07 -14.19 5.88
C ALA A 127 -6.51 -14.57 6.27
N ILE A 128 -6.69 -15.63 7.04
CA ILE A 128 -8.01 -16.09 7.51
C ILE A 128 -8.69 -15.02 8.36
N LYS A 129 -7.99 -14.48 9.36
CA LYS A 129 -8.55 -13.54 10.33
C LYS A 129 -8.96 -12.21 9.70
N CYS A 130 -8.20 -11.74 8.72
CA CYS A 130 -8.50 -10.50 8.01
C CYS A 130 -9.42 -10.71 6.81
N GLY A 131 -9.72 -11.97 6.45
CA GLY A 131 -10.68 -12.33 5.40
C GLY A 131 -10.11 -12.24 4.00
N PHE A 132 -8.80 -12.45 3.84
CA PHE A 132 -8.19 -12.70 2.54
C PHE A 132 -8.55 -14.10 2.03
N ALA A 133 -8.49 -14.31 0.73
CA ALA A 133 -8.70 -15.62 0.11
C ALA A 133 -7.56 -16.62 0.42
N GLY A 134 -6.39 -16.10 0.78
CA GLY A 134 -5.18 -16.84 1.08
C GLY A 134 -4.01 -15.87 1.22
N TYR A 135 -2.78 -16.39 1.18
CA TYR A 135 -1.61 -15.52 1.05
C TYR A 135 -0.69 -16.02 -0.07
N ALA A 136 -0.04 -15.08 -0.75
CA ALA A 136 0.93 -15.32 -1.82
C ALA A 136 2.20 -14.50 -1.51
N ALA A 137 3.14 -15.12 -0.80
CA ALA A 137 4.42 -14.52 -0.48
C ALA A 137 5.50 -15.60 -0.40
N VAL A 138 6.67 -15.29 -0.96
CA VAL A 138 7.87 -16.11 -0.77
C VAL A 138 8.59 -15.60 0.47
N ILE A 139 8.68 -16.43 1.49
CA ILE A 139 9.36 -16.10 2.74
C ILE A 139 10.81 -16.58 2.60
N PRO A 140 11.80 -15.69 2.79
CA PRO A 140 13.21 -16.11 2.81
C PRO A 140 13.49 -17.13 3.93
N ASP A 141 14.39 -18.09 3.69
CA ASP A 141 14.71 -19.15 4.64
C ASP A 141 15.14 -18.62 6.02
N TRP A 142 15.90 -17.51 6.03
CA TRP A 142 16.36 -16.85 7.26
C TRP A 142 15.22 -16.23 8.09
N LEU A 143 14.03 -16.05 7.48
CA LEU A 143 12.83 -15.53 8.11
C LEU A 143 11.77 -16.63 8.35
N GLY A 144 12.15 -17.89 8.32
CA GLY A 144 11.24 -19.04 8.44
C GLY A 144 10.43 -19.08 9.75
N SER A 145 10.94 -18.44 10.81
CA SER A 145 10.22 -18.34 12.10
C SER A 145 10.43 -16.98 12.78
N LEU A 146 9.44 -16.57 13.59
CA LEU A 146 9.39 -15.31 14.33
C LEU A 146 9.43 -15.54 15.83
N PRO A 147 10.04 -14.65 16.62
CA PRO A 147 9.88 -14.66 18.06
C PRO A 147 8.40 -14.52 18.45
N LYS A 148 7.92 -15.32 19.37
CA LYS A 148 6.55 -15.27 19.90
C LYS A 148 6.16 -13.87 20.41
N ALA A 149 7.10 -13.16 21.04
CA ALA A 149 6.90 -11.82 21.57
C ALA A 149 6.53 -10.79 20.45
N MET A 150 6.96 -11.01 19.23
CA MET A 150 6.68 -10.11 18.10
C MET A 150 5.28 -10.29 17.51
N VAL A 151 4.62 -11.41 17.78
CA VAL A 151 3.30 -11.73 17.21
C VAL A 151 2.21 -11.75 18.26
N GLY A 152 2.54 -12.07 19.50
CA GLY A 152 1.56 -12.22 20.59
C GLY A 152 0.95 -10.88 21.02
N GLY A 153 -0.36 -10.71 20.83
CA GLY A 153 -1.12 -9.55 21.31
C GLY A 153 -0.91 -8.25 20.52
N VAL A 154 -0.21 -8.29 19.40
CA VAL A 154 -0.06 -7.14 18.47
C VAL A 154 -1.07 -7.24 17.34
N SER A 155 -1.26 -6.14 16.58
CA SER A 155 -2.13 -6.18 15.41
C SER A 155 -1.48 -6.95 14.24
N CYS A 156 -2.31 -7.56 13.39
CA CYS A 156 -1.82 -8.17 12.15
C CYS A 156 -1.07 -7.15 11.29
N ALA A 157 -1.51 -5.88 11.26
CA ALA A 157 -0.83 -4.80 10.56
C ALA A 157 0.61 -4.60 11.08
N THR A 158 0.80 -4.58 12.41
CA THR A 158 2.14 -4.43 13.02
C THR A 158 3.07 -5.58 12.63
N ILE A 159 2.56 -6.83 12.60
CA ILE A 159 3.34 -7.98 12.17
C ILE A 159 3.75 -7.81 10.70
N LEU A 160 2.81 -7.45 9.83
CA LEU A 160 3.08 -7.25 8.41
C LEU A 160 4.06 -6.09 8.16
N GLU A 161 3.94 -4.98 8.92
CA GLU A 161 4.89 -3.86 8.86
C GLU A 161 6.31 -4.28 9.25
N ASN A 162 6.46 -5.05 10.33
CA ASN A 162 7.76 -5.57 10.75
C ASN A 162 8.38 -6.50 9.69
N LEU A 163 7.57 -7.39 9.12
CA LEU A 163 8.01 -8.27 8.04
C LEU A 163 8.38 -7.47 6.78
N SER A 164 7.58 -6.48 6.38
CA SER A 164 7.86 -5.66 5.21
C SER A 164 9.17 -4.90 5.33
N THR A 165 9.51 -4.47 6.55
CA THR A 165 10.75 -3.74 6.83
C THR A 165 11.97 -4.60 6.53
N VAL A 166 12.01 -5.84 7.05
CA VAL A 166 13.15 -6.73 6.87
C VAL A 166 13.17 -7.42 5.50
N MET A 167 12.02 -7.58 4.85
CA MET A 167 11.91 -8.13 3.49
C MET A 167 12.06 -7.06 2.39
N CYS A 168 12.23 -5.79 2.75
CA CYS A 168 12.38 -4.66 1.82
C CYS A 168 11.27 -4.58 0.77
N GLY A 169 10.02 -4.42 1.22
CA GLY A 169 8.88 -4.38 0.31
C GLY A 169 7.59 -3.94 1.00
N PHE A 170 6.47 -4.32 0.43
CA PHE A 170 5.16 -3.99 0.99
C PHE A 170 4.15 -5.11 0.79
N TRP A 171 3.18 -5.17 1.71
CA TRP A 171 2.03 -6.05 1.65
C TRP A 171 0.86 -5.34 0.97
N TYR A 172 0.10 -6.07 0.18
CA TYR A 172 -1.05 -5.55 -0.54
C TYR A 172 -2.13 -6.63 -0.74
N THR A 173 -3.33 -6.21 -1.10
CA THR A 173 -4.39 -7.13 -1.55
C THR A 173 -4.22 -7.36 -3.05
N SER A 174 -3.97 -8.60 -3.48
CA SER A 174 -3.94 -8.96 -4.90
C SER A 174 -5.33 -8.83 -5.53
N ASN A 175 -5.41 -8.82 -6.86
CA ASN A 175 -6.70 -8.83 -7.56
C ASN A 175 -7.51 -10.10 -7.27
N GLY A 176 -6.86 -11.20 -6.87
CA GLY A 176 -7.48 -12.42 -6.33
C GLY A 176 -7.95 -12.31 -4.87
N ASN A 177 -7.83 -11.15 -4.24
CA ASN A 177 -8.09 -10.92 -2.81
C ASN A 177 -7.21 -11.74 -1.86
N GLU A 178 -6.01 -12.08 -2.26
CA GLU A 178 -5.01 -12.70 -1.40
C GLU A 178 -4.13 -11.65 -0.73
N LEU A 179 -3.61 -11.97 0.44
CA LEU A 179 -2.52 -11.23 1.07
C LEU A 179 -1.24 -11.50 0.29
N ALA A 180 -0.73 -10.51 -0.42
CA ALA A 180 0.45 -10.65 -1.25
C ALA A 180 1.57 -9.72 -0.81
N PHE A 181 2.81 -10.10 -1.08
CA PHE A 181 4.00 -9.31 -0.83
C PHE A 181 4.72 -8.99 -2.12
N LEU A 182 5.20 -7.76 -2.24
CA LEU A 182 6.06 -7.34 -3.34
C LEU A 182 7.31 -6.65 -2.80
N SER A 183 8.49 -7.12 -3.21
CA SER A 183 9.76 -6.47 -2.93
C SER A 183 9.93 -5.20 -3.73
N TYR A 184 10.52 -4.14 -3.16
CA TYR A 184 10.88 -2.92 -3.87
C TYR A 184 11.87 -3.15 -5.01
N GLY A 185 12.67 -4.22 -4.96
CA GLY A 185 13.58 -4.63 -6.03
C GLY A 185 12.87 -5.17 -7.26
N THR A 186 11.61 -5.62 -7.14
CA THR A 186 10.84 -6.24 -8.21
C THR A 186 9.78 -5.28 -8.73
N ALA A 187 9.66 -5.14 -10.05
CA ALA A 187 8.59 -4.34 -10.65
C ALA A 187 7.25 -5.06 -10.51
N SER A 188 6.20 -4.33 -10.10
CA SER A 188 4.81 -4.84 -10.10
C SER A 188 4.23 -4.98 -11.51
N GLY A 189 4.85 -4.33 -12.47
CA GLY A 189 4.48 -4.30 -13.89
C GLY A 189 5.31 -3.28 -14.64
N ASN A 190 5.08 -3.18 -15.93
CA ASN A 190 5.69 -2.18 -16.78
C ASN A 190 4.60 -1.48 -17.61
N MET A 191 4.56 -0.15 -17.57
CA MET A 191 3.52 0.64 -18.22
C MET A 191 4.11 1.80 -19.02
N PRO A 192 3.97 1.80 -20.34
CA PRO A 192 4.27 2.97 -21.14
C PRO A 192 3.19 4.04 -20.94
N VAL A 193 3.60 5.28 -20.76
CA VAL A 193 2.74 6.46 -20.70
C VAL A 193 3.11 7.36 -21.87
N SER A 194 2.21 7.43 -22.85
CA SER A 194 2.39 8.25 -24.06
C SER A 194 1.79 9.64 -23.91
N GLU A 195 0.77 9.79 -23.09
CA GLU A 195 -0.02 11.02 -22.96
C GLU A 195 -0.16 11.43 -21.50
N HIS A 196 0.13 12.70 -21.21
CA HIS A 196 0.02 13.32 -19.89
C HIS A 196 -0.06 14.84 -20.01
N SER A 197 -0.60 15.53 -18.99
CA SER A 197 -0.67 17.00 -18.99
C SER A 197 0.58 17.64 -18.41
N ALA A 198 1.17 17.05 -17.38
CA ALA A 198 2.38 17.54 -16.75
C ALA A 198 3.26 16.39 -16.27
N LEU A 199 4.57 16.53 -16.51
CA LEU A 199 5.59 15.62 -16.00
C LEU A 199 6.68 16.44 -15.35
N ALA A 200 6.94 16.20 -14.06
CA ALA A 200 8.07 16.74 -13.32
C ALA A 200 9.00 15.59 -12.91
N ILE A 201 10.28 15.77 -13.16
CA ILE A 201 11.33 14.84 -12.77
C ILE A 201 12.30 15.65 -11.91
N GLY A 202 12.47 15.22 -10.66
CA GLY A 202 13.42 15.80 -9.71
C GLY A 202 14.71 15.00 -9.63
N ASP A 203 15.40 15.14 -8.49
CA ASP A 203 16.69 14.50 -8.28
C ASP A 203 16.55 12.99 -8.18
N GLU A 204 17.54 12.30 -8.73
CA GLU A 204 17.72 10.86 -8.60
C GLU A 204 18.28 10.54 -7.21
N TYR A 205 17.68 9.54 -6.56
CA TYR A 205 18.22 8.92 -5.36
C TYR A 205 18.69 7.50 -5.69
N THR A 206 19.94 7.19 -5.36
CA THR A 206 20.47 5.83 -5.45
C THR A 206 21.07 5.46 -4.10
N ALA A 207 20.58 4.39 -3.49
CA ALA A 207 21.16 3.89 -2.26
C ALA A 207 22.59 3.41 -2.51
N GLN A 208 23.56 3.94 -1.75
CA GLN A 208 24.95 3.53 -1.80
C GLN A 208 25.26 2.46 -0.75
N GLY A 209 24.44 2.35 0.28
CA GLY A 209 24.58 1.36 1.33
C GLY A 209 23.30 1.12 2.10
N VAL A 210 23.35 0.10 2.92
CA VAL A 210 22.28 -0.29 3.86
C VAL A 210 22.91 -0.47 5.24
N ARG A 211 22.27 0.12 6.22
CA ARG A 211 22.57 -0.06 7.65
C ARG A 211 21.34 -0.59 8.36
N VAL A 212 21.42 -1.80 8.89
CA VAL A 212 20.34 -2.45 9.62
C VAL A 212 20.75 -2.64 11.07
N THR A 213 19.90 -2.21 12.01
CA THR A 213 20.19 -2.26 13.45
C THR A 213 19.23 -3.17 14.19
N ASN A 214 19.77 -3.97 15.11
CA ASN A 214 19.01 -4.75 16.09
C ASN A 214 19.55 -4.41 17.48
N GLY A 215 18.85 -3.54 18.20
CA GLY A 215 19.37 -2.97 19.43
C GLY A 215 20.71 -2.25 19.22
N SER A 216 21.79 -2.76 19.82
CA SER A 216 23.15 -2.24 19.66
C SER A 216 23.95 -2.87 18.52
N THR A 217 23.43 -3.93 17.91
CA THR A 217 24.10 -4.64 16.80
C THR A 217 23.79 -3.96 15.49
N VAL A 218 24.84 -3.71 14.69
CA VAL A 218 24.74 -3.03 13.40
C VAL A 218 25.26 -3.97 12.30
N TYR A 219 24.50 -4.10 11.25
CA TYR A 219 24.86 -4.84 10.04
C TYR A 219 24.86 -3.88 8.86
N GLU A 220 25.92 -3.90 8.05
CA GLU A 220 26.09 -2.96 6.93
C GLU A 220 26.43 -3.68 5.64
N ARG A 221 25.94 -3.12 4.52
CA ARG A 221 26.25 -3.53 3.16
C ARG A 221 26.42 -2.30 2.26
N GLY A 222 27.27 -2.42 1.24
CA GLY A 222 27.60 -1.29 0.37
C GLY A 222 28.43 -0.22 1.08
N SER A 223 28.33 1.02 0.61
CA SER A 223 28.99 2.18 1.21
C SER A 223 28.06 2.90 2.16
N THR A 224 28.37 2.91 3.45
CA THR A 224 27.57 3.58 4.50
C THR A 224 28.27 4.83 5.05
N LEU A 225 29.10 5.47 4.21
CA LEU A 225 29.87 6.66 4.59
C LEU A 225 28.99 7.87 4.86
N TYR A 226 27.87 7.98 4.17
CA TYR A 226 26.95 9.11 4.28
C TYR A 226 25.55 8.64 4.59
N ASP A 227 24.92 9.23 5.61
CA ASP A 227 23.58 8.85 6.04
C ASP A 227 22.49 9.21 5.01
N TYR A 228 22.73 10.22 4.15
CA TYR A 228 21.75 10.67 3.15
C TYR A 228 21.58 9.70 1.97
N ASP A 229 22.55 8.83 1.70
CA ASP A 229 22.49 7.80 0.66
C ASP A 229 22.52 6.36 1.21
N THR A 230 22.42 6.23 2.54
CA THR A 230 22.35 4.96 3.26
C THR A 230 20.91 4.67 3.69
N LEU A 231 20.36 3.52 3.29
CA LEU A 231 19.10 3.03 3.82
C LEU A 231 19.28 2.61 5.28
N GLN A 232 18.63 3.32 6.19
CA GLN A 232 18.70 3.04 7.63
C GLN A 232 17.42 2.34 8.10
N ILE A 233 17.57 1.14 8.64
CA ILE A 233 16.48 0.28 9.09
C ILE A 233 16.77 -0.18 10.51
N SER A 234 15.77 -0.14 11.38
CA SER A 234 15.84 -0.69 12.73
C SER A 234 14.76 -1.74 12.92
N SER A 235 15.14 -2.95 13.30
CA SER A 235 14.23 -4.06 13.53
C SER A 235 14.84 -5.09 14.45
N GLU A 236 14.03 -5.64 15.36
CA GLU A 236 14.42 -6.79 16.20
C GLU A 236 14.64 -8.08 15.39
N LEU A 237 14.15 -8.13 14.13
CA LEU A 237 14.40 -9.22 13.19
C LEU A 237 15.67 -9.03 12.38
N ALA A 238 16.39 -7.92 12.59
CA ALA A 238 17.58 -7.61 11.82
C ALA A 238 18.71 -8.60 12.10
N THR A 239 19.26 -9.13 11.03
CA THR A 239 20.42 -10.03 10.96
C THR A 239 21.33 -9.61 9.82
N ASP A 240 22.48 -10.25 9.70
CA ASP A 240 23.35 -10.06 8.56
C ASP A 240 22.68 -10.43 7.22
N ASP A 241 21.88 -11.51 7.22
CA ASP A 241 21.09 -11.94 6.05
C ASP A 241 20.02 -10.90 5.69
N THR A 242 19.42 -10.23 6.69
CA THR A 242 18.49 -9.12 6.47
C THR A 242 19.19 -7.98 5.72
N ALA A 243 20.37 -7.57 6.16
CA ALA A 243 21.14 -6.50 5.52
C ALA A 243 21.53 -6.89 4.08
N ALA A 244 21.93 -8.15 3.86
CA ALA A 244 22.24 -8.67 2.53
C ALA A 244 20.99 -8.66 1.63
N GLY A 245 19.85 -9.20 2.09
CA GLY A 245 18.62 -9.25 1.32
C GLY A 245 18.05 -7.87 0.97
N ILE A 246 18.19 -6.88 1.87
CA ILE A 246 17.78 -5.51 1.58
C ILE A 246 18.72 -4.88 0.56
N TRP A 247 20.03 -5.11 0.68
CA TRP A 247 21.02 -4.62 -0.27
C TRP A 247 20.79 -5.17 -1.67
N ASP A 248 20.59 -6.47 -1.82
CA ASP A 248 20.27 -7.12 -3.10
C ASP A 248 19.03 -6.52 -3.78
N ASN A 249 18.06 -6.04 -3.00
CA ASN A 249 16.88 -5.37 -3.51
C ASN A 249 17.10 -3.89 -3.86
N ALA A 250 18.09 -3.23 -3.26
CA ALA A 250 18.34 -1.79 -3.39
C ALA A 250 19.54 -1.46 -4.30
N GLU A 251 20.54 -2.35 -4.39
CA GLU A 251 21.75 -2.12 -5.14
C GLU A 251 21.49 -1.79 -6.62
N GLY A 252 22.09 -0.71 -7.08
CA GLY A 252 21.96 -0.24 -8.46
C GLY A 252 20.57 0.20 -8.89
N LYS A 253 19.61 0.30 -7.95
CA LYS A 253 18.30 0.86 -8.23
C LYS A 253 18.33 2.37 -8.05
N ALA A 254 17.97 3.07 -9.11
CA ALA A 254 17.77 4.51 -9.06
C ALA A 254 16.29 4.84 -8.85
N TYR A 255 16.05 5.79 -7.98
CA TYR A 255 14.71 6.28 -7.66
C TYR A 255 14.66 7.77 -7.91
N ASP A 256 14.01 8.14 -9.00
CA ASP A 256 13.80 9.54 -9.33
C ASP A 256 12.56 10.08 -8.62
N ALA A 257 12.61 11.32 -8.18
CA ALA A 257 11.42 12.04 -7.78
C ALA A 257 10.59 12.37 -9.03
N VAL A 258 9.58 11.57 -9.32
CA VAL A 258 8.69 11.77 -10.47
C VAL A 258 7.29 12.11 -10.01
N SER A 259 6.66 13.07 -10.65
CA SER A 259 5.22 13.28 -10.58
C SER A 259 4.67 13.54 -11.98
N CYS A 260 3.60 12.85 -12.32
CA CYS A 260 2.92 12.96 -13.60
C CYS A 260 1.42 13.11 -13.38
N SER A 261 0.78 14.04 -14.06
CA SER A 261 -0.65 14.31 -13.96
C SER A 261 -1.37 14.02 -15.27
N ASP A 262 -2.64 13.62 -15.13
CA ASP A 262 -3.54 13.31 -16.25
C ASP A 262 -2.94 12.31 -17.24
N CYS A 263 -2.22 11.32 -16.71
CA CYS A 263 -1.66 10.23 -17.51
C CYS A 263 -2.77 9.35 -18.04
N VAL A 264 -2.72 9.01 -19.33
CA VAL A 264 -3.54 7.94 -19.91
C VAL A 264 -2.88 6.61 -19.56
N MET A 265 -3.60 5.74 -18.86
CA MET A 265 -3.12 4.47 -18.34
C MET A 265 -3.78 3.28 -19.06
N GLN A 266 -3.03 2.23 -19.32
CA GLN A 266 -3.55 0.99 -19.88
C GLN A 266 -4.22 0.11 -18.82
N PHE A 267 -3.75 0.20 -17.58
CA PHE A 267 -4.28 -0.50 -16.40
C PHE A 267 -3.99 0.34 -15.15
N ILE A 268 -4.56 -0.01 -14.00
CA ILE A 268 -4.25 0.62 -12.72
C ILE A 268 -3.08 -0.12 -12.07
N PRO A 269 -1.87 0.45 -12.06
CA PRO A 269 -0.72 -0.24 -11.54
C PRO A 269 -0.78 -0.39 -10.01
N PHE A 270 -0.15 -1.45 -9.51
CA PHE A 270 0.28 -1.48 -8.12
C PHE A 270 1.51 -0.58 -7.93
N PRO A 271 1.77 -0.09 -6.71
CA PRO A 271 3.06 0.53 -6.36
C PRO A 271 4.23 -0.37 -6.80
N ALA A 272 5.41 0.23 -6.95
CA ALA A 272 6.59 -0.37 -7.57
C ALA A 272 6.41 -0.75 -9.06
N CYS A 273 5.46 -0.14 -9.76
CA CYS A 273 5.36 -0.27 -11.21
C CYS A 273 6.46 0.54 -11.91
N ASP A 274 7.09 -0.06 -12.89
CA ASP A 274 8.03 0.62 -13.76
C ASP A 274 7.26 1.34 -14.88
N VAL A 275 7.50 2.64 -15.03
CA VAL A 275 6.82 3.49 -16.01
C VAL A 275 7.85 4.10 -16.95
N THR A 276 7.53 4.08 -18.24
CA THR A 276 8.33 4.71 -19.29
C THR A 276 7.50 5.82 -19.93
N PHE A 277 8.02 7.04 -19.97
CA PHE A 277 7.38 8.17 -20.63
C PHE A 277 7.88 8.30 -22.08
N GLY A 278 6.98 8.58 -23.02
CA GLY A 278 7.32 8.69 -24.44
C GLY A 278 8.41 9.72 -24.74
N GLN A 279 8.55 10.76 -23.90
CA GLN A 279 9.62 11.76 -24.00
C GLN A 279 10.99 11.22 -23.55
N PHE A 280 11.02 10.16 -22.73
CA PHE A 280 12.23 9.54 -22.20
C PHE A 280 12.17 8.01 -22.38
N PRO A 281 12.15 7.50 -23.61
CA PRO A 281 11.87 6.09 -23.89
C PRO A 281 12.93 5.12 -23.35
N ASN A 282 14.13 5.61 -23.08
CA ASN A 282 15.25 4.81 -22.57
C ASN A 282 15.41 4.90 -21.05
N ARG A 283 14.49 5.57 -20.35
CA ARG A 283 14.54 5.73 -18.90
C ARG A 283 13.26 5.18 -18.26
N THR A 284 13.44 4.40 -17.23
CA THR A 284 12.35 3.76 -16.48
C THR A 284 12.27 4.38 -15.09
N TYR A 285 11.06 4.69 -14.66
CA TYR A 285 10.78 5.32 -13.37
C TYR A 285 9.92 4.40 -12.52
N ARG A 286 10.32 4.13 -11.30
CA ARG A 286 9.57 3.28 -10.37
C ARG A 286 8.53 4.09 -9.61
N ILE A 287 7.26 3.88 -9.89
CA ILE A 287 6.14 4.61 -9.31
C ILE A 287 5.67 3.95 -8.01
N MET A 288 5.49 4.75 -6.97
CA MET A 288 5.09 4.29 -5.63
C MET A 288 3.67 4.72 -5.25
N SER A 289 3.07 5.64 -6.00
CA SER A 289 1.71 6.12 -5.77
C SER A 289 0.98 6.30 -7.09
N VAL A 290 -0.28 5.91 -7.10
CA VAL A 290 -1.20 6.07 -8.23
C VAL A 290 -2.56 6.54 -7.74
N THR A 291 -3.14 7.51 -8.45
CA THR A 291 -4.54 7.90 -8.33
C THR A 291 -5.16 7.82 -9.70
N ALA A 292 -6.02 6.85 -9.93
CA ALA A 292 -6.62 6.56 -11.23
C ALA A 292 -8.12 6.89 -11.22
N LYS A 293 -8.56 7.69 -12.17
CA LYS A 293 -9.98 7.98 -12.45
C LYS A 293 -10.44 7.06 -13.56
N LEU A 294 -11.54 6.38 -13.33
CA LEU A 294 -12.15 5.42 -14.24
C LEU A 294 -13.37 6.02 -14.92
N SER A 295 -13.43 5.89 -16.23
CA SER A 295 -14.58 6.30 -17.04
C SER A 295 -14.80 5.30 -18.17
N SER A 296 -15.95 5.38 -18.85
CA SER A 296 -16.20 4.60 -20.07
C SER A 296 -15.19 4.91 -21.20
N GLY A 297 -14.51 6.06 -21.14
CA GLY A 297 -13.50 6.49 -22.10
C GLY A 297 -12.08 6.02 -21.77
N GLY A 298 -11.85 5.39 -20.62
CA GLY A 298 -10.52 4.92 -20.25
C GLY A 298 -10.14 5.19 -18.80
N ILE A 299 -8.88 4.95 -18.52
CA ILE A 299 -8.24 5.17 -17.21
C ILE A 299 -7.31 6.37 -17.35
N MET A 300 -7.55 7.40 -16.53
CA MET A 300 -6.68 8.57 -16.46
C MET A 300 -6.32 8.85 -15.00
N GLY A 301 -5.15 9.45 -14.76
CA GLY A 301 -4.82 9.80 -13.37
C GLY A 301 -3.43 10.35 -13.17
N SER A 302 -2.97 10.28 -11.94
CA SER A 302 -1.67 10.79 -11.53
C SER A 302 -0.79 9.66 -11.00
N LEU A 303 0.49 9.76 -11.31
CA LEU A 303 1.55 8.84 -10.91
C LEU A 303 2.63 9.62 -10.17
N SER A 304 3.19 9.05 -9.11
CA SER A 304 4.35 9.65 -8.44
C SER A 304 5.24 8.61 -7.77
N THR A 305 6.50 8.97 -7.55
CA THR A 305 7.45 8.17 -6.76
C THR A 305 7.30 8.42 -5.27
N SER A 306 6.75 9.57 -4.87
CA SER A 306 6.46 9.89 -3.47
C SER A 306 5.03 9.47 -3.10
N SER A 307 4.86 9.00 -1.88
CA SER A 307 3.52 8.85 -1.32
C SER A 307 2.83 10.22 -1.28
N PRO A 308 1.53 10.31 -1.59
CA PRO A 308 0.79 11.53 -1.38
C PRO A 308 1.00 12.00 0.06
N SER A 309 1.41 13.27 0.23
CA SER A 309 1.53 13.87 1.54
C SER A 309 0.17 13.82 2.23
N GLY A 310 0.12 13.22 3.40
CA GLY A 310 -1.13 13.13 4.15
C GLY A 310 -1.86 11.81 4.03
N GLY A 311 -1.19 10.72 3.73
CA GLY A 311 -1.63 9.31 3.79
C GLY A 311 -2.94 9.01 4.50
N GLU A 312 -4.04 9.60 4.05
CA GLU A 312 -5.38 9.37 4.61
C GLU A 312 -5.92 7.98 4.27
N ILE A 313 -5.27 7.28 3.34
CA ILE A 313 -5.65 5.93 2.92
C ILE A 313 -5.64 4.94 4.09
N SER A 314 -4.85 5.22 5.14
CA SER A 314 -4.79 4.34 6.31
C SER A 314 -5.39 4.93 7.59
N ARG A 315 -6.25 5.93 7.48
CA ARG A 315 -6.88 6.58 8.66
C ARG A 315 -7.53 5.57 9.59
N ARG A 316 -8.15 4.54 9.05
CA ARG A 316 -8.79 3.47 9.83
C ARG A 316 -7.77 2.60 10.57
N GLY A 317 -6.70 2.18 9.93
CA GLY A 317 -5.63 1.42 10.59
C GLY A 317 -4.94 2.23 11.70
N ARG A 318 -4.85 3.55 11.55
CA ARG A 318 -4.27 4.43 12.56
C ARG A 318 -5.20 4.68 13.74
N LEU A 319 -6.50 4.84 13.52
CA LEU A 319 -7.49 5.00 14.58
C LEU A 319 -7.72 3.69 15.36
N ALA A 320 -7.65 2.54 14.70
CA ALA A 320 -7.84 1.25 15.35
C ALA A 320 -6.66 0.86 16.26
N ARG A 321 -5.44 1.33 15.98
CA ARG A 321 -4.31 1.20 16.92
C ARG A 321 -4.60 1.85 18.27
N THR A 322 -5.44 2.86 18.30
CA THR A 322 -5.83 3.59 19.53
C THR A 322 -6.94 2.88 20.29
N VAL A 323 -7.81 2.13 19.62
CA VAL A 323 -9.01 1.53 20.24
C VAL A 323 -8.71 0.22 20.99
N ASN A 324 -7.64 -0.50 20.66
CA ASN A 324 -7.30 -1.78 21.28
C ASN A 324 -6.39 -1.69 22.54
N GLY A 325 -6.24 -0.50 23.12
CA GLY A 325 -5.77 -0.35 24.50
C GLY A 325 -4.29 -0.62 24.77
N LYS A 326 -3.44 -0.83 23.77
CA LYS A 326 -1.99 -0.75 23.91
C LYS A 326 -1.47 0.37 23.01
N VAL A 327 -1.52 1.59 23.54
CA VAL A 327 -0.79 2.72 23.00
C VAL A 327 0.70 2.40 23.19
N THR A 328 1.41 2.05 22.11
CA THR A 328 2.86 2.14 22.14
C THR A 328 3.18 3.63 22.22
N GLU A 329 3.72 4.06 23.36
CA GLU A 329 4.18 5.42 23.57
C GLU A 329 5.12 5.81 22.42
N GLY A 330 4.77 6.88 21.68
CA GLY A 330 5.65 7.43 20.68
C GLY A 330 5.02 7.95 19.38
N GLY A 331 3.74 7.75 19.13
CA GLY A 331 3.08 8.33 17.96
C GLY A 331 2.85 9.83 18.12
N ARG A 332 3.71 10.68 17.55
CA ARG A 332 3.42 12.12 17.42
C ARG A 332 2.57 12.36 16.18
N TYR A 333 1.47 13.06 16.34
CA TYR A 333 0.63 13.59 15.27
C TYR A 333 0.66 15.12 15.36
N GLY A 334 1.50 15.75 14.57
CA GLY A 334 1.69 17.20 14.69
C GLY A 334 2.05 17.55 16.14
N ASN A 335 1.37 18.54 16.73
CA ASN A 335 1.53 18.97 18.12
C ASN A 335 0.66 18.16 19.11
N SER A 336 0.27 16.92 18.80
CA SER A 336 -0.53 16.10 19.69
C SER A 336 0.21 14.82 20.07
N ARG A 337 0.13 14.43 21.35
CA ARG A 337 0.64 13.21 21.89
C ARG A 337 -0.52 12.31 22.33
N ILE A 338 -0.51 11.05 21.89
CA ILE A 338 -1.49 10.06 22.34
C ILE A 338 -0.96 9.41 23.61
N THR A 339 -1.71 9.52 24.69
CA THR A 339 -1.40 8.87 25.98
C THR A 339 -2.48 7.86 26.32
N SER A 340 -2.25 7.03 27.35
CA SER A 340 -3.26 6.11 27.91
C SER A 340 -4.57 6.80 28.29
N ASP A 341 -4.53 8.08 28.57
CA ASP A 341 -5.65 8.88 29.06
C ASP A 341 -6.35 9.70 27.95
N GLY A 342 -5.88 9.57 26.69
CA GLY A 342 -6.44 10.26 25.55
C GLY A 342 -5.42 11.02 24.71
N ILE A 343 -5.92 11.93 23.86
CA ILE A 343 -5.09 12.80 23.02
C ILE A 343 -4.82 14.10 23.79
N MET A 344 -3.57 14.35 24.11
CA MET A 344 -3.15 15.66 24.65
C MET A 344 -2.57 16.51 23.54
N PHE A 345 -3.01 17.76 23.44
CA PHE A 345 -2.42 18.79 22.56
C PHE A 345 -1.33 19.51 23.36
N GLU A 346 -0.12 19.53 22.85
CA GLU A 346 0.93 20.40 23.41
C GLU A 346 0.64 21.82 22.89
N GLU A 347 0.33 22.76 23.78
CA GLU A 347 0.32 24.18 23.47
C GLU A 347 1.78 24.65 23.28
N GLU A 348 2.02 25.46 22.23
CA GLU A 348 3.31 26.12 21.99
C GLU A 348 3.61 27.18 23.04
#